data_8917acb3c7dabe37ad99a5a2285910e9
#
_entry.id   8917acb3c7dabe37ad99a5a2285910e9
#
_cell.length_a   1.000
_cell.length_b   1.000
_cell.length_c   1.000
_cell.angle_alpha   90.00
_cell.angle_beta   90.00
_cell.angle_gamma   90.00
#
_symmetry.space_group_name_H-M   'P 1'
#
loop_
_entity.id
_entity.type
_entity.pdbx_description
1 polymer ?
#
loop_
_entity_poly.entity_id
_entity_poly.type
_entity_poly.pdbx_seq_one_letter_code
_entity_poly.pdbx_strand_id
1 'polypeptide(L)'
;PKFIKDFLREYFNKYSGILNVHEAGSKKLLLSYIKSPFYTDGRNISHPNYFECIAISDTLKKYNISLDVIDYRYEGRIDYSKYQYIIGFGAPFQKSFYSKGSKLKRVIYHAGPNIQHTNFIEAKRVNEFNNLNSLSLSPERETYWPWVFSTVSAHAIIHTGNSWTRSTYNEFEQDLYTLPVMSILDEAHEPIK
;
A
#
# COMPACT_ATOMS: atom_id res chain seq x y z
N PRO A 1 15.37 -24.18 5.32
CA PRO A 1 14.30 -24.33 4.33
C PRO A 1 13.68 -22.96 4.04
N LYS A 2 13.32 -22.68 2.80
CA LYS A 2 12.76 -21.40 2.35
C LYS A 2 11.51 -21.01 3.18
N PHE A 3 10.67 -21.97 3.48
CA PHE A 3 9.46 -21.82 4.30
C PHE A 3 9.72 -21.19 5.68
N ILE A 4 10.76 -21.62 6.40
CA ILE A 4 11.08 -21.06 7.73
C ILE A 4 11.56 -19.61 7.62
N LYS A 5 12.36 -19.29 6.59
CA LYS A 5 12.80 -17.91 6.36
C LYS A 5 11.65 -17.00 6.02
N ASP A 6 10.72 -17.47 5.18
CA ASP A 6 9.55 -16.69 4.79
C ASP A 6 8.60 -16.49 5.97
N PHE A 7 8.35 -17.52 6.79
CA PHE A 7 7.57 -17.44 8.03
C PHE A 7 8.19 -16.46 9.04
N LEU A 8 9.50 -16.59 9.31
CA LEU A 8 10.19 -15.68 10.23
C LEU A 8 10.15 -14.23 9.72
N ARG A 9 10.37 -14.01 8.43
CA ARG A 9 10.28 -12.69 7.82
C ARG A 9 8.87 -12.09 7.96
N GLU A 10 7.84 -12.89 7.73
CA GLU A 10 6.45 -12.48 7.87
C GLU A 10 6.12 -12.14 9.32
N TYR A 11 6.53 -12.97 10.26
CA TYR A 11 6.38 -12.74 11.69
C TYR A 11 7.09 -11.44 12.12
N PHE A 12 8.37 -11.27 11.74
CA PHE A 12 9.11 -10.04 12.04
C PHE A 12 8.45 -8.80 11.46
N ASN A 13 7.97 -8.84 10.24
CA ASN A 13 7.29 -7.71 9.60
C ASN A 13 5.99 -7.36 10.34
N LYS A 14 5.22 -8.35 10.74
CA LYS A 14 3.95 -8.15 11.46
C LYS A 14 4.13 -7.57 12.86
N TYR A 15 5.20 -7.95 13.56
CA TYR A 15 5.40 -7.61 14.97
C TYR A 15 6.54 -6.62 15.23
N SER A 16 7.46 -6.42 14.29
CA SER A 16 8.49 -5.40 14.43
C SER A 16 7.88 -4.00 14.30
N GLY A 17 8.11 -3.16 15.31
CA GLY A 17 7.51 -1.83 15.41
C GLY A 17 7.89 -0.86 14.29
N ILE A 18 7.72 0.40 14.57
CA ILE A 18 8.00 1.51 13.66
C ILE A 18 9.49 1.62 13.38
N LEU A 19 9.85 1.81 12.11
CA LEU A 19 11.19 2.12 11.64
C LEU A 19 11.28 3.62 11.35
N ASN A 20 12.18 4.33 12.03
CA ASN A 20 12.55 5.69 11.65
C ASN A 20 13.48 5.63 10.44
N VAL A 21 13.06 6.23 9.33
CA VAL A 21 13.83 6.23 8.07
C VAL A 21 14.70 7.48 7.98
N HIS A 22 14.11 8.66 8.24
CA HIS A 22 14.86 9.91 8.33
C HIS A 22 14.10 10.95 9.15
N GLU A 23 14.85 11.84 9.76
CA GLU A 23 14.34 13.04 10.41
C GLU A 23 14.58 14.25 9.50
N ALA A 24 13.52 15.06 9.30
CA ALA A 24 13.58 16.29 8.50
C ALA A 24 12.42 17.21 8.91
N GLY A 25 12.72 18.47 9.22
CA GLY A 25 11.72 19.47 9.59
C GLY A 25 10.81 19.09 10.77
N SER A 26 9.73 19.84 10.92
CA SER A 26 8.78 19.71 12.04
C SER A 26 7.56 18.82 11.74
N LYS A 27 7.33 18.48 10.48
CA LYS A 27 6.22 17.61 10.06
C LYS A 27 6.70 16.17 9.99
N LYS A 28 5.87 15.25 10.49
CA LYS A 28 6.16 13.81 10.49
C LYS A 28 5.05 13.00 9.86
N LEU A 29 5.44 12.08 8.98
CA LEU A 29 4.57 11.18 8.26
C LEU A 29 4.83 9.73 8.69
N LEU A 30 3.74 8.97 8.86
CA LEU A 30 3.79 7.52 8.99
C LEU A 30 3.42 6.87 7.66
N LEU A 31 4.33 6.11 7.07
CA LEU A 31 4.06 5.28 5.89
C LEU A 31 3.68 3.87 6.34
N SER A 32 2.41 3.52 6.15
CA SER A 32 1.89 2.16 6.39
C SER A 32 1.99 1.34 5.12
N TYR A 33 3.14 0.69 4.90
CA TYR A 33 3.40 -0.07 3.68
C TYR A 33 4.35 -1.24 3.96
N ILE A 34 5.48 -1.37 3.25
CA ILE A 34 6.50 -2.38 3.49
C ILE A 34 7.79 -1.75 4.03
N LYS A 35 8.44 -2.42 4.98
CA LYS A 35 9.69 -1.93 5.60
C LYS A 35 10.94 -2.47 4.92
N SER A 36 10.83 -3.61 4.23
CA SER A 36 11.97 -4.31 3.64
C SER A 36 12.88 -3.45 2.74
N PRO A 37 12.38 -2.46 1.96
CA PRO A 37 13.24 -1.62 1.15
C PRO A 37 14.29 -0.82 1.93
N PHE A 38 13.99 -0.53 3.19
CA PHE A 38 14.85 0.29 4.05
C PHE A 38 15.89 -0.51 4.84
N TYR A 39 15.86 -1.85 4.75
CA TYR A 39 16.85 -2.75 5.38
C TYR A 39 17.88 -3.29 4.39
N THR A 40 17.67 -3.10 3.09
CA THR A 40 18.55 -3.62 2.05
C THR A 40 19.24 -2.46 1.35
N ASP A 41 20.54 -2.64 1.01
CA ASP A 41 21.37 -1.63 0.32
C ASP A 41 20.90 -1.26 -1.11
N GLY A 42 19.63 -1.40 -1.40
CA GLY A 42 19.05 -1.07 -2.71
C GLY A 42 19.45 -2.01 -3.87
N ARG A 43 20.30 -3.01 -3.61
CA ARG A 43 20.89 -3.88 -4.64
C ARG A 43 20.01 -5.04 -5.11
N ASN A 44 18.91 -5.33 -4.41
CA ASN A 44 17.98 -6.42 -4.76
C ASN A 44 16.53 -5.89 -4.86
N ILE A 45 16.32 -4.92 -5.73
CA ILE A 45 14.99 -4.41 -6.00
C ILE A 45 14.35 -5.31 -7.05
N SER A 46 13.59 -6.31 -6.59
CA SER A 46 12.90 -7.26 -7.45
C SER A 46 11.41 -6.97 -7.63
N HIS A 47 10.88 -5.95 -6.96
CA HIS A 47 9.44 -5.67 -6.97
C HIS A 47 9.17 -4.16 -7.02
N PRO A 48 8.21 -3.69 -7.84
CA PRO A 48 7.85 -2.27 -7.97
C PRO A 48 7.61 -1.55 -6.64
N ASN A 49 7.01 -2.21 -5.66
CA ASN A 49 6.71 -1.65 -4.34
C ASN A 49 7.97 -1.15 -3.59
N TYR A 50 9.14 -1.70 -3.89
CA TYR A 50 10.42 -1.26 -3.32
C TYR A 50 10.77 0.14 -3.82
N PHE A 51 10.62 0.38 -5.13
CA PHE A 51 10.84 1.70 -5.71
C PHE A 51 9.86 2.73 -5.21
N GLU A 52 8.59 2.33 -5.08
CA GLU A 52 7.54 3.20 -4.55
C GLU A 52 7.91 3.70 -3.15
N CYS A 53 8.34 2.80 -2.26
CA CYS A 53 8.77 3.17 -0.91
C CYS A 53 9.95 4.14 -0.93
N ILE A 54 10.97 3.88 -1.74
CA ILE A 54 12.16 4.74 -1.84
C ILE A 54 11.78 6.09 -2.45
N ALA A 55 11.00 6.09 -3.54
CA ALA A 55 10.55 7.33 -4.19
C ALA A 55 9.71 8.21 -3.25
N ILE A 56 8.84 7.60 -2.45
CA ILE A 56 8.07 8.30 -1.40
C ILE A 56 9.04 8.90 -0.38
N SER A 57 10.00 8.12 0.12
CA SER A 57 10.99 8.59 1.09
C SER A 57 11.80 9.77 0.57
N ASP A 58 12.34 9.67 -0.64
CA ASP A 58 13.15 10.72 -1.25
C ASP A 58 12.34 11.99 -1.51
N THR A 59 11.08 11.82 -1.92
CA THR A 59 10.16 12.94 -2.10
C THR A 59 9.91 13.65 -0.79
N LEU A 60 9.58 12.94 0.28
CA LEU A 60 9.33 13.51 1.60
C LEU A 60 10.55 14.24 2.14
N LYS A 61 11.76 13.69 1.93
CA LYS A 61 13.01 14.33 2.31
C LYS A 61 13.21 15.67 1.59
N LYS A 62 12.90 15.75 0.29
CA LYS A 62 12.95 17.01 -0.50
C LYS A 62 12.00 18.07 0.05
N TYR A 63 10.83 17.66 0.58
CA TYR A 63 9.85 18.56 1.19
C TYR A 63 10.05 18.78 2.69
N ASN A 64 11.18 18.37 3.25
CA ASN A 64 11.54 18.53 4.65
C ASN A 64 10.50 17.93 5.62
N ILE A 65 10.03 16.72 5.30
CA ILE A 65 9.06 15.94 6.09
C ILE A 65 9.75 14.69 6.62
N SER A 66 9.74 14.50 7.96
CA SER A 66 10.27 13.29 8.60
C SER A 66 9.43 12.05 8.26
N LEU A 67 10.09 10.91 8.11
CA LEU A 67 9.45 9.65 7.73
C LEU A 67 9.71 8.54 8.73
N ASP A 68 8.63 8.01 9.26
CA ASP A 68 8.57 6.70 9.90
C ASP A 68 7.83 5.71 9.00
N VAL A 69 8.26 4.45 8.99
CA VAL A 69 7.62 3.38 8.22
C VAL A 69 7.18 2.24 9.13
N ILE A 70 6.02 1.70 8.86
CA ILE A 70 5.48 0.54 9.55
C ILE A 70 4.94 -0.47 8.52
N ASP A 71 5.09 -1.77 8.80
CA ASP A 71 4.52 -2.79 7.93
C ASP A 71 2.99 -2.71 7.96
N TYR A 72 2.34 -2.81 6.80
CA TYR A 72 0.89 -2.71 6.66
C TYR A 72 0.11 -3.78 7.43
N ARG A 73 0.79 -4.86 7.85
CA ARG A 73 0.24 -5.98 8.65
C ARG A 73 0.44 -5.80 10.16
N TYR A 74 1.10 -4.73 10.58
CA TYR A 74 1.40 -4.52 12.00
C TYR A 74 0.14 -4.33 12.83
N GLU A 75 -0.03 -5.17 13.86
CA GLU A 75 -1.23 -5.20 14.71
C GLU A 75 -1.01 -4.54 16.09
N GLY A 76 0.19 -4.12 16.41
CA GLY A 76 0.50 -3.49 17.70
C GLY A 76 -0.07 -2.09 17.88
N ARG A 77 0.23 -1.48 19.01
CA ARG A 77 -0.20 -0.12 19.34
C ARG A 77 0.68 0.91 18.63
N ILE A 78 0.06 1.98 18.16
CA ILE A 78 0.71 3.11 17.51
C ILE A 78 0.21 4.39 18.18
N ASP A 79 1.15 5.26 18.55
CA ASP A 79 0.85 6.62 18.99
C ASP A 79 0.75 7.54 17.78
N TYR A 80 -0.46 7.70 17.26
CA TYR A 80 -0.74 8.53 16.09
C TYR A 80 -0.62 10.03 16.36
N SER A 81 -0.56 10.47 17.62
CA SER A 81 -0.43 11.89 17.97
C SER A 81 0.89 12.50 17.50
N LYS A 82 1.89 11.68 17.23
CA LYS A 82 3.23 12.07 16.73
C LYS A 82 3.23 12.44 15.25
N TYR A 83 2.15 12.15 14.50
CA TYR A 83 2.10 12.29 13.06
C TYR A 83 1.08 13.32 12.62
N GLN A 84 1.42 14.11 11.62
CA GLN A 84 0.50 14.98 10.90
C GLN A 84 -0.15 14.26 9.71
N TYR A 85 0.54 13.25 9.17
CA TYR A 85 0.11 12.51 8.00
C TYR A 85 0.29 11.00 8.22
N ILE A 86 -0.63 10.22 7.65
CA ILE A 86 -0.43 8.80 7.38
C ILE A 86 -0.76 8.53 5.92
N ILE A 87 0.16 7.83 5.23
CA ILE A 87 -0.05 7.35 3.86
C ILE A 87 0.06 5.83 3.86
N GLY A 88 -0.73 5.16 3.03
CA GLY A 88 -0.65 3.71 2.83
C GLY A 88 -1.97 3.00 3.02
N PHE A 89 -1.92 1.79 3.54
CA PHE A 89 -3.06 0.89 3.71
C PHE A 89 -2.80 -0.11 4.86
N GLY A 90 -3.70 -1.06 5.04
CA GLY A 90 -3.57 -2.15 6.01
C GLY A 90 -3.95 -1.78 7.43
N ALA A 91 -3.56 -2.63 8.39
CA ALA A 91 -3.99 -2.53 9.77
C ALA A 91 -3.60 -1.22 10.46
N PRO A 92 -2.36 -0.69 10.33
CA PRO A 92 -2.00 0.60 10.91
C PRO A 92 -2.81 1.76 10.34
N PHE A 93 -3.03 1.77 9.02
CA PHE A 93 -3.84 2.81 8.38
C PHE A 93 -5.28 2.77 8.89
N GLN A 94 -5.90 1.59 8.93
CA GLN A 94 -7.25 1.37 9.43
C GLN A 94 -7.39 1.78 10.90
N LYS A 95 -6.47 1.37 11.77
CA LYS A 95 -6.48 1.71 13.20
C LYS A 95 -6.37 3.22 13.45
N SER A 96 -5.78 3.97 12.51
CA SER A 96 -5.67 5.42 12.64
C SER A 96 -7.01 6.14 12.69
N PHE A 97 -8.08 5.57 12.14
CA PHE A 97 -9.43 6.15 12.18
C PHE A 97 -10.05 6.11 13.58
N TYR A 98 -9.59 5.19 14.42
CA TYR A 98 -10.07 5.02 15.81
C TYR A 98 -9.22 5.80 16.82
N SER A 99 -8.19 6.53 16.36
CA SER A 99 -7.35 7.36 17.21
C SER A 99 -8.07 8.66 17.59
N LYS A 100 -8.37 8.82 18.88
CA LYS A 100 -9.08 9.99 19.40
C LYS A 100 -8.18 11.26 19.36
N GLY A 101 -8.76 12.39 18.96
CA GLY A 101 -8.13 13.72 19.07
C GLY A 101 -6.98 14.02 18.12
N SER A 102 -6.68 13.14 17.17
CA SER A 102 -5.61 13.40 16.22
C SER A 102 -6.08 14.25 15.03
N LYS A 103 -5.31 15.31 14.70
CA LYS A 103 -5.49 16.09 13.46
C LYS A 103 -4.83 15.40 12.25
N LEU A 104 -4.69 14.09 12.32
CA LEU A 104 -4.02 13.25 11.35
C LEU A 104 -4.71 13.30 10.00
N LYS A 105 -4.00 13.71 8.96
CA LYS A 105 -4.45 13.62 7.57
C LYS A 105 -4.14 12.22 7.04
N ARG A 106 -5.16 11.56 6.48
CA ARG A 106 -5.10 10.18 5.99
C ARG A 106 -5.17 10.16 4.49
N VAL A 107 -4.16 9.60 3.84
CA VAL A 107 -4.11 9.42 2.40
C VAL A 107 -3.98 7.92 2.12
N ILE A 108 -5.01 7.31 1.56
CA ILE A 108 -4.94 5.91 1.22
C ILE A 108 -4.17 5.71 -0.08
N TYR A 109 -3.34 4.66 -0.13
CA TYR A 109 -2.56 4.31 -1.30
C TYR A 109 -3.01 2.95 -1.84
N HIS A 110 -3.42 2.92 -3.09
CA HIS A 110 -3.83 1.71 -3.79
C HIS A 110 -2.93 1.43 -5.00
N ALA A 111 -2.34 0.24 -5.04
CA ALA A 111 -1.52 -0.21 -6.17
C ALA A 111 -2.39 -0.75 -7.33
N GLY A 112 -3.45 -0.01 -7.72
CA GLY A 112 -4.33 -0.44 -8.80
C GLY A 112 -5.76 0.07 -8.70
N PRO A 113 -6.73 -0.65 -9.30
CA PRO A 113 -8.16 -0.30 -9.29
C PRO A 113 -8.77 -0.30 -7.89
N ASN A 114 -9.95 0.33 -7.78
CA ASN A 114 -10.77 0.27 -6.59
C ASN A 114 -11.02 -1.17 -6.14
N ILE A 115 -10.89 -1.41 -4.85
CA ILE A 115 -11.03 -2.74 -4.24
C ILE A 115 -12.39 -3.38 -4.51
N GLN A 116 -13.49 -2.63 -4.42
CA GLN A 116 -14.84 -3.15 -4.72
C GLN A 116 -14.93 -3.60 -6.17
N HIS A 117 -14.40 -2.81 -7.09
CA HIS A 117 -14.33 -3.17 -8.51
C HIS A 117 -13.50 -4.44 -8.72
N THR A 118 -12.33 -4.52 -8.10
CA THR A 118 -11.44 -5.68 -8.21
C THR A 118 -12.11 -6.95 -7.66
N ASN A 119 -12.73 -6.88 -6.48
CA ASN A 119 -13.43 -8.02 -5.88
C ASN A 119 -14.64 -8.46 -6.72
N PHE A 120 -15.41 -7.49 -7.24
CA PHE A 120 -16.52 -7.80 -8.14
C PHE A 120 -16.07 -8.53 -9.42
N ILE A 121 -15.02 -8.03 -10.06
CA ILE A 121 -14.48 -8.65 -11.28
C ILE A 121 -13.91 -10.04 -10.99
N GLU A 122 -13.22 -10.23 -9.86
CA GLU A 122 -12.72 -11.55 -9.47
C GLU A 122 -13.85 -12.53 -9.20
N ALA A 123 -14.88 -12.15 -8.46
CA ALA A 123 -16.05 -12.98 -8.23
C ALA A 123 -16.76 -13.34 -9.53
N LYS A 124 -16.94 -12.38 -10.45
CA LYS A 124 -17.54 -12.61 -11.77
C LYS A 124 -16.70 -13.60 -12.58
N ARG A 125 -15.40 -13.42 -12.67
CA ARG A 125 -14.46 -14.30 -13.39
C ARG A 125 -14.54 -15.75 -12.88
N VAL A 126 -14.54 -15.94 -11.56
CA VAL A 126 -14.62 -17.28 -10.95
C VAL A 126 -15.97 -17.91 -11.21
N ASN A 127 -17.06 -17.15 -11.10
CA ASN A 127 -18.41 -17.65 -11.40
C ASN A 127 -18.56 -18.09 -12.87
N GLU A 128 -18.06 -17.30 -13.81
CA GLU A 128 -18.06 -17.65 -15.25
C GLU A 128 -17.25 -18.93 -15.51
N PHE A 129 -16.06 -19.04 -14.91
CA PHE A 129 -15.22 -20.24 -15.00
C PHE A 129 -15.91 -21.47 -14.42
N ASN A 130 -16.54 -21.36 -13.24
CA ASN A 130 -17.30 -22.44 -12.62
C ASN A 130 -18.44 -22.94 -13.52
N ASN A 131 -19.21 -22.02 -14.07
CA ASN A 131 -20.34 -22.36 -14.96
C ASN A 131 -19.87 -23.10 -16.23
N LEU A 132 -18.77 -22.65 -16.84
CA LEU A 132 -18.21 -23.27 -18.05
C LEU A 132 -17.62 -24.65 -17.79
N ASN A 133 -17.13 -24.92 -16.60
CA ASN A 133 -16.41 -26.16 -16.28
C ASN A 133 -17.16 -27.07 -15.30
N SER A 134 -18.40 -26.74 -14.91
CA SER A 134 -19.17 -27.46 -13.89
C SER A 134 -18.40 -27.64 -12.58
N LEU A 135 -17.72 -26.59 -12.13
CA LEU A 135 -16.92 -26.55 -10.88
C LEU A 135 -17.57 -25.66 -9.84
N SER A 136 -17.04 -25.73 -8.61
CA SER A 136 -17.44 -24.88 -7.48
C SER A 136 -16.21 -24.35 -6.74
N LEU A 137 -15.45 -23.47 -7.39
CA LEU A 137 -14.30 -22.80 -6.82
C LEU A 137 -14.73 -21.49 -6.15
N SER A 138 -14.04 -21.10 -5.09
CA SER A 138 -14.20 -19.79 -4.46
C SER A 138 -13.18 -18.79 -5.03
N PRO A 139 -13.51 -17.47 -5.04
CA PRO A 139 -12.51 -16.43 -5.34
C PRO A 139 -11.33 -16.49 -4.38
N GLU A 140 -10.10 -16.41 -4.88
CA GLU A 140 -8.88 -16.43 -4.07
C GLU A 140 -8.19 -15.06 -3.98
N ARG A 141 -8.51 -14.14 -4.90
CA ARG A 141 -7.87 -12.83 -5.02
C ARG A 141 -8.73 -11.69 -4.50
N GLU A 142 -9.47 -11.93 -3.44
CA GLU A 142 -10.25 -10.86 -2.82
C GLU A 142 -9.41 -10.03 -1.86
N THR A 143 -9.56 -8.71 -1.97
CA THR A 143 -8.96 -7.78 -1.02
C THR A 143 -9.89 -7.60 0.17
N TYR A 144 -9.30 -7.57 1.35
CA TYR A 144 -10.00 -7.54 2.63
C TYR A 144 -10.98 -6.34 2.75
N TRP A 145 -12.22 -6.62 3.07
CA TRP A 145 -13.33 -5.66 3.16
C TRP A 145 -13.07 -4.36 3.92
N PRO A 146 -12.41 -4.34 5.11
CA PRO A 146 -12.18 -3.09 5.84
C PRO A 146 -11.40 -2.02 5.06
N TRP A 147 -10.72 -2.37 3.97
CA TRP A 147 -10.03 -1.39 3.13
C TRP A 147 -11.00 -0.50 2.35
N VAL A 148 -12.22 -0.97 2.09
CA VAL A 148 -13.29 -0.15 1.49
C VAL A 148 -13.64 1.00 2.41
N PHE A 149 -13.88 0.73 3.72
CA PHE A 149 -14.12 1.77 4.72
C PHE A 149 -12.97 2.78 4.78
N SER A 150 -11.74 2.30 4.78
CA SER A 150 -10.54 3.16 4.80
C SER A 150 -10.47 4.05 3.55
N THR A 151 -10.88 3.55 2.38
CA THR A 151 -10.91 4.32 1.14
C THR A 151 -11.94 5.44 1.21
N VAL A 152 -13.17 5.12 1.60
CA VAL A 152 -14.27 6.11 1.73
C VAL A 152 -13.98 7.17 2.79
N SER A 153 -13.29 6.79 3.87
CA SER A 153 -13.04 7.67 5.02
C SER A 153 -11.72 8.44 4.94
N ALA A 154 -10.88 8.18 3.95
CA ALA A 154 -9.62 8.91 3.76
C ALA A 154 -9.87 10.35 3.32
N HIS A 155 -8.90 11.24 3.55
CA HIS A 155 -8.95 12.61 3.06
C HIS A 155 -8.60 12.72 1.58
N ALA A 156 -7.78 11.79 1.09
CA ALA A 156 -7.38 11.69 -0.31
C ALA A 156 -7.03 10.24 -0.67
N ILE A 157 -7.09 9.95 -1.96
CA ILE A 157 -6.76 8.65 -2.54
C ILE A 157 -5.61 8.84 -3.52
N ILE A 158 -4.54 8.08 -3.35
CA ILE A 158 -3.50 7.88 -4.35
C ILE A 158 -3.68 6.50 -4.93
N HIS A 159 -3.72 6.37 -6.25
CA HIS A 159 -3.68 5.07 -6.90
C HIS A 159 -2.65 5.03 -8.04
N THR A 160 -2.11 3.84 -8.31
CA THR A 160 -1.26 3.61 -9.47
C THR A 160 -2.09 3.08 -10.64
N GLY A 161 -1.77 3.52 -11.85
CA GLY A 161 -2.45 3.04 -13.05
C GLY A 161 -2.64 4.11 -14.12
N ASN A 162 -3.72 3.97 -14.87
CA ASN A 162 -4.08 4.83 -16.00
C ASN A 162 -5.50 5.42 -15.84
N SER A 163 -6.03 6.02 -16.89
CA SER A 163 -7.37 6.59 -16.92
C SER A 163 -8.48 5.58 -16.64
N TRP A 164 -8.32 4.33 -17.11
CA TRP A 164 -9.26 3.25 -16.79
C TRP A 164 -9.23 2.90 -15.30
N THR A 165 -8.05 2.72 -14.71
CA THR A 165 -7.92 2.51 -13.26
C THR A 165 -8.57 3.64 -12.47
N ARG A 166 -8.31 4.90 -12.89
CA ARG A 166 -8.91 6.09 -12.30
C ARG A 166 -10.44 6.04 -12.33
N SER A 167 -11.05 5.60 -13.44
CA SER A 167 -12.50 5.55 -13.59
C SER A 167 -13.19 4.62 -12.58
N THR A 168 -12.48 3.65 -12.01
CA THR A 168 -13.02 2.76 -10.97
C THR A 168 -13.24 3.47 -9.62
N TYR A 169 -12.79 4.71 -9.50
CA TYR A 169 -12.94 5.56 -8.31
C TYR A 169 -13.93 6.70 -8.49
N ASN A 170 -14.70 6.75 -9.58
CA ASN A 170 -15.59 7.87 -9.91
C ASN A 170 -16.70 8.11 -8.87
N GLU A 171 -17.04 7.12 -8.05
CA GLU A 171 -18.05 7.22 -6.99
C GLU A 171 -17.52 7.84 -5.69
N PHE A 172 -16.22 8.14 -5.63
CA PHE A 172 -15.59 8.69 -4.44
C PHE A 172 -15.46 10.20 -4.54
N GLU A 173 -15.81 10.90 -3.47
CA GLU A 173 -15.77 12.37 -3.37
C GLU A 173 -14.38 12.91 -2.98
N GLN A 174 -13.46 12.04 -2.56
CA GLN A 174 -12.14 12.42 -2.11
C GLN A 174 -11.25 12.91 -3.26
N ASP A 175 -10.28 13.77 -2.94
CA ASP A 175 -9.21 14.12 -3.87
C ASP A 175 -8.52 12.86 -4.38
N LEU A 176 -8.48 12.68 -5.70
CA LEU A 176 -7.97 11.50 -6.36
C LEU A 176 -6.72 11.81 -7.20
N TYR A 177 -5.61 11.19 -6.83
CA TYR A 177 -4.31 11.36 -7.49
C TYR A 177 -3.90 10.06 -8.19
N THR A 178 -3.60 10.15 -9.48
CA THR A 178 -3.11 9.03 -10.29
C THR A 178 -1.59 9.10 -10.42
N LEU A 179 -0.91 8.03 -10.03
CA LEU A 179 0.51 7.84 -10.32
C LEU A 179 0.67 6.83 -11.45
N PRO A 180 1.63 7.02 -12.36
CA PRO A 180 1.94 6.00 -13.34
C PRO A 180 2.45 4.73 -12.65
N VAL A 181 2.21 3.58 -13.26
CA VAL A 181 2.82 2.32 -12.81
C VAL A 181 4.34 2.46 -12.99
N MET A 182 5.07 2.29 -11.90
CA MET A 182 6.53 2.30 -11.97
C MET A 182 7.01 0.95 -12.51
N SER A 183 7.93 1.00 -13.48
CA SER A 183 8.66 -0.16 -13.98
C SER A 183 10.15 0.11 -13.87
N ILE A 184 10.92 -0.96 -13.65
CA ILE A 184 12.36 -0.92 -13.77
C ILE A 184 12.66 -1.06 -15.27
N LEU A 185 13.27 -0.07 -15.85
CA LEU A 185 13.92 -0.25 -17.15
C LEU A 185 15.24 -1.00 -16.85
N ASP A 186 15.28 -2.27 -17.16
CA ASP A 186 16.53 -3.00 -17.22
C ASP A 186 17.24 -2.57 -18.51
N GLU A 187 18.28 -1.76 -18.38
CA GLU A 187 19.08 -1.30 -19.53
C GLU A 187 19.77 -2.46 -20.29
N ALA A 188 19.70 -3.68 -19.75
CA ALA A 188 20.30 -4.87 -20.33
C ALA A 188 19.40 -5.66 -21.29
N HIS A 189 18.13 -5.32 -21.44
CA HIS A 189 17.25 -5.99 -22.38
C HIS A 189 17.25 -5.28 -23.74
N GLU A 190 18.02 -5.83 -24.69
CA GLU A 190 17.79 -5.53 -26.11
C GLU A 190 16.35 -5.89 -26.49
N PRO A 191 15.65 -5.04 -27.27
CA PRO A 191 14.29 -5.37 -27.70
C PRO A 191 14.29 -6.69 -28.45
N ILE A 192 13.43 -7.61 -28.04
CA ILE A 192 13.17 -8.83 -28.80
C ILE A 192 12.68 -8.41 -30.18
N LYS A 193 13.48 -8.73 -31.22
CA LYS A 193 13.16 -8.49 -32.63
C LYS A 193 12.06 -9.40 -33.14
#